data_7c5edb3ebded40daa15a28d72fa4d77b
#
_entry.id   7c5edb3ebded40daa15a28d72fa4d77b
#
_cell.length_a   1.000
_cell.length_b   1.000
_cell.length_c   1.000
_cell.angle_alpha   90.00
_cell.angle_beta   90.00
_cell.angle_gamma   90.00
#
_symmetry.space_group_name_H-M   'P 1'
#
loop_
_entity.id
_entity.type
_entity.pdbx_description
1 polymer ?
#
loop_
_entity_poly.entity_id
_entity_poly.type
_entity_poly.pdbx_seq_one_letter_code
_entity_poly.pdbx_strand_id
1 'polypeptide(L)'
;NEGLEQLLFMLVTLIITLYTNLLWGIIAGTLFTLLVQILLARLPISKFFSLSANSDTNMMIDKEGTHHIKVKGVANFLSIHKFMSLVKDIPSGRNLHIDLSDTRLVGLTYQDNLFEYIDNYRSEGGTVIISGIDNHVSSSNHRKALKISLDNKQVQLSPRQTRLQTLAQENKYTFDILPDQDTQELRRFKFFELRPIERKSNMLSGRFESTDNNWEIADIIFNEGASFTAEVFYSTLMTIKINNEIPKFMMEKEGFVEKLFDRVMAFTGYKDIDFKMYTKFSNKFLLMGDDEAMIRAFFTRRLITFFEEESIFHVESNGKNLLIFSKIKLARTDETQNLLAFGERLIQELTIVYNENKGLI
;
A
#
# COMPACT_ATOMS: atom_id res chain seq x y z
N ASN A 1 -5.26 0.98 15.93
CA ASN A 1 -4.56 2.11 16.62
C ASN A 1 -4.40 3.27 15.65
N GLU A 2 -5.32 4.22 15.73
CA GLU A 2 -5.41 5.40 14.83
C GLU A 2 -4.28 6.43 15.06
N GLY A 3 -3.38 6.20 16.00
CA GLY A 3 -2.27 7.07 16.37
C GLY A 3 -2.28 7.44 17.85
N LEU A 4 -1.10 7.73 18.37
CA LEU A 4 -0.92 8.09 19.79
C LEU A 4 -1.62 9.41 20.12
N GLU A 5 -1.64 10.33 19.17
CA GLU A 5 -2.35 11.62 19.30
C GLU A 5 -3.86 11.45 19.44
N GLN A 6 -4.48 10.51 18.70
CA GLN A 6 -5.92 10.23 18.79
C GLN A 6 -6.27 9.64 20.16
N LEU A 7 -5.44 8.74 20.65
CA LEU A 7 -5.57 8.19 22.00
C LEU A 7 -5.50 9.31 23.06
N LEU A 8 -4.56 10.23 22.93
CA LEU A 8 -4.43 11.37 23.85
C LEU A 8 -5.65 12.29 23.79
N PHE A 9 -6.19 12.58 22.60
CA PHE A 9 -7.41 13.38 22.45
C PHE A 9 -8.60 12.72 23.15
N MET A 10 -8.77 11.42 22.94
CA MET A 10 -9.81 10.63 23.58
C MET A 10 -9.64 10.62 25.11
N LEU A 11 -8.42 10.40 25.62
CA LEU A 11 -8.16 10.38 27.06
C LEU A 11 -8.42 11.72 27.72
N VAL A 12 -7.99 12.85 27.13
CA VAL A 12 -8.27 14.19 27.65
C VAL A 12 -9.76 14.44 27.72
N THR A 13 -10.50 14.14 26.65
CA THR A 13 -11.95 14.28 26.61
C THR A 13 -12.61 13.43 27.69
N LEU A 14 -12.22 12.16 27.81
CA LEU A 14 -12.78 11.22 28.78
C LEU A 14 -12.53 11.66 30.22
N ILE A 15 -11.28 12.01 30.55
CA ILE A 15 -10.91 12.45 31.93
C ILE A 15 -11.71 13.68 32.34
N ILE A 16 -11.78 14.70 31.49
CA ILE A 16 -12.50 15.93 31.81
C ILE A 16 -14.00 15.66 31.91
N THR A 17 -14.56 14.80 31.04
CA THR A 17 -15.97 14.40 31.12
C THR A 17 -16.30 13.73 32.46
N LEU A 18 -15.41 12.86 32.94
CA LEU A 18 -15.62 12.16 34.23
C LEU A 18 -15.57 13.09 35.43
N TYR A 19 -14.73 14.13 35.40
CA TYR A 19 -14.61 15.09 36.52
C TYR A 19 -15.60 16.25 36.46
N THR A 20 -16.21 16.51 35.29
CA THR A 20 -17.10 17.66 35.11
C THR A 20 -18.43 17.20 34.50
N ASN A 21 -18.55 17.30 33.18
CA ASN A 21 -19.67 16.81 32.38
C ASN A 21 -19.25 16.71 30.90
N LEU A 22 -20.12 16.11 30.10
CA LEU A 22 -19.88 15.87 28.68
C LEU A 22 -19.55 17.16 27.90
N LEU A 23 -20.24 18.28 28.22
CA LEU A 23 -20.02 19.51 27.48
C LEU A 23 -18.60 20.06 27.68
N TRP A 24 -18.11 20.09 28.91
CA TRP A 24 -16.75 20.52 29.22
C TRP A 24 -15.70 19.56 28.69
N GLY A 25 -15.99 18.24 28.69
CA GLY A 25 -15.14 17.25 28.07
C GLY A 25 -14.94 17.50 26.57
N ILE A 26 -16.02 17.72 25.81
CA ILE A 26 -15.96 18.02 24.37
C ILE A 26 -15.18 19.33 24.12
N ILE A 27 -15.48 20.40 24.87
CA ILE A 27 -14.77 21.68 24.71
C ILE A 27 -13.26 21.49 24.93
N ALA A 28 -12.89 20.86 26.04
CA ALA A 28 -11.50 20.67 26.39
C ALA A 28 -10.76 19.75 25.38
N GLY A 29 -11.39 18.66 24.94
CA GLY A 29 -10.84 17.77 23.90
C GLY A 29 -10.63 18.50 22.59
N THR A 30 -11.58 19.33 22.16
CA THR A 30 -11.46 20.15 20.94
C THR A 30 -10.34 21.19 21.07
N LEU A 31 -10.24 21.89 22.18
CA LEU A 31 -9.18 22.86 22.43
C LEU A 31 -7.81 22.20 22.48
N PHE A 32 -7.72 21.03 23.11
CA PHE A 32 -6.48 20.25 23.15
C PHE A 32 -6.06 19.78 21.74
N THR A 33 -7.00 19.31 20.93
CA THR A 33 -6.75 18.94 19.54
C THR A 33 -6.22 20.11 18.73
N LEU A 34 -6.83 21.30 18.86
CA LEU A 34 -6.35 22.51 18.19
C LEU A 34 -4.95 22.90 18.66
N LEU A 35 -4.69 22.84 19.96
CA LEU A 35 -3.37 23.13 20.52
C LEU A 35 -2.29 22.23 19.90
N VAL A 36 -2.54 20.93 19.88
CA VAL A 36 -1.60 19.96 19.28
C VAL A 36 -1.41 20.24 17.80
N GLN A 37 -2.48 20.52 17.06
CA GLN A 37 -2.38 20.85 15.63
C GLN A 37 -1.58 22.13 15.37
N ILE A 38 -1.74 23.16 16.18
CA ILE A 38 -0.96 24.41 16.10
C ILE A 38 0.52 24.15 16.32
N LEU A 39 0.85 23.38 17.37
CA LEU A 39 2.24 23.02 17.70
C LEU A 39 2.88 22.21 16.57
N LEU A 40 2.15 21.23 16.03
CA LEU A 40 2.66 20.36 14.95
C LEU A 40 2.75 21.08 13.60
N ALA A 41 1.81 21.97 13.28
CA ALA A 41 1.86 22.78 12.07
C ALA A 41 2.98 23.85 12.11
N ARG A 42 3.57 24.10 13.29
CA ARG A 42 4.62 25.11 13.50
C ARG A 42 4.24 26.50 12.95
N LEU A 43 2.99 26.87 13.12
CA LEU A 43 2.43 28.15 12.67
C LEU A 43 2.09 29.03 13.86
N PRO A 44 2.24 30.38 13.74
CA PRO A 44 1.65 31.29 14.71
C PRO A 44 0.13 31.08 14.81
N ILE A 45 -0.42 31.23 16.01
CA ILE A 45 -1.85 30.98 16.29
C ILE A 45 -2.76 31.71 15.31
N SER A 46 -2.51 33.03 15.10
CA SER A 46 -3.29 33.84 14.16
C SER A 46 -3.25 33.29 12.72
N LYS A 47 -2.07 32.87 12.26
CA LYS A 47 -1.90 32.32 10.93
C LYS A 47 -2.53 30.92 10.79
N PHE A 48 -2.45 30.10 11.85
CA PHE A 48 -3.12 28.80 11.89
C PHE A 48 -4.64 28.93 11.71
N PHE A 49 -5.28 29.79 12.50
CA PHE A 49 -6.73 30.02 12.39
C PHE A 49 -7.12 30.66 11.06
N SER A 50 -6.33 31.60 10.56
CA SER A 50 -6.55 32.19 9.23
C SER A 50 -6.51 31.13 8.13
N LEU A 51 -5.53 30.23 8.14
CA LEU A 51 -5.40 29.15 7.16
C LEU A 51 -6.42 28.02 7.34
N SER A 52 -6.90 27.79 8.56
CA SER A 52 -7.96 26.82 8.85
C SER A 52 -9.34 27.33 8.47
N ALA A 53 -9.67 28.60 8.77
CA ALA A 53 -10.97 29.17 8.48
C ALA A 53 -11.11 29.62 7.02
N ASN A 54 -10.04 30.16 6.45
CA ASN A 54 -9.96 30.59 5.05
C ASN A 54 -8.97 29.69 4.31
N SER A 55 -9.18 28.37 4.32
CA SER A 55 -8.38 27.50 3.48
C SER A 55 -8.53 27.97 2.04
N ASP A 56 -7.41 28.29 1.39
CA ASP A 56 -7.38 28.76 0.01
C ASP A 56 -7.61 27.57 -0.93
N THR A 57 -8.80 26.95 -0.74
CA THR A 57 -9.25 25.81 -1.56
C THR A 57 -9.98 26.36 -2.77
N ASN A 58 -9.40 26.11 -3.94
CA ASN A 58 -9.91 26.59 -5.20
C ASN A 58 -10.18 25.42 -6.14
N MET A 59 -11.22 25.54 -6.96
CA MET A 59 -11.55 24.59 -8.00
C MET A 59 -11.33 25.25 -9.37
N MET A 60 -10.71 24.53 -10.28
CA MET A 60 -10.57 24.89 -11.69
C MET A 60 -10.96 23.70 -12.54
N ILE A 61 -11.50 23.97 -13.73
CA ILE A 61 -11.82 22.94 -14.74
C ILE A 61 -10.86 23.15 -15.89
N ASP A 62 -10.15 22.09 -16.29
CA ASP A 62 -9.25 22.16 -17.43
C ASP A 62 -10.00 22.02 -18.77
N LYS A 63 -9.24 22.10 -19.88
CA LYS A 63 -9.80 21.99 -21.24
C LYS A 63 -10.35 20.60 -21.55
N GLU A 64 -9.95 19.61 -20.79
CA GLU A 64 -10.37 18.19 -20.93
C GLU A 64 -11.59 17.87 -20.05
N GLY A 65 -12.06 18.84 -19.26
CA GLY A 65 -13.22 18.70 -18.38
C GLY A 65 -12.88 18.05 -17.04
N THR A 66 -11.60 17.92 -16.68
CA THR A 66 -11.14 17.45 -15.37
C THR A 66 -11.26 18.57 -14.34
N HIS A 67 -11.85 18.25 -13.20
CA HIS A 67 -11.98 19.18 -12.08
C HIS A 67 -10.73 19.10 -11.20
N HIS A 68 -10.00 20.21 -11.08
CA HIS A 68 -8.82 20.32 -10.23
C HIS A 68 -9.17 21.09 -8.96
N ILE A 69 -9.06 20.45 -7.80
CA ILE A 69 -9.25 21.07 -6.49
C ILE A 69 -7.89 21.17 -5.83
N LYS A 70 -7.41 22.39 -5.62
CA LYS A 70 -6.18 22.65 -4.90
C LYS A 70 -6.50 23.12 -3.48
N VAL A 71 -6.02 22.36 -2.49
CA VAL A 71 -6.18 22.67 -1.06
C VAL A 71 -4.88 23.26 -0.53
N LYS A 72 -4.95 24.44 0.08
CA LYS A 72 -3.79 25.12 0.65
C LYS A 72 -3.98 25.38 2.13
N GLY A 73 -2.90 25.43 2.86
CA GLY A 73 -2.88 25.81 4.27
C GLY A 73 -3.13 24.65 5.23
N VAL A 74 -4.19 24.69 6.03
CA VAL A 74 -4.49 23.67 7.03
C VAL A 74 -5.78 22.95 6.67
N ALA A 75 -5.66 21.66 6.36
CA ALA A 75 -6.78 20.78 6.07
C ALA A 75 -7.21 20.05 7.36
N ASN A 76 -8.18 20.61 8.10
CA ASN A 76 -8.68 20.04 9.34
C ASN A 76 -10.23 20.14 9.43
N PHE A 77 -10.80 19.86 10.61
CA PHE A 77 -12.24 19.88 10.80
C PHE A 77 -12.88 21.29 10.61
N LEU A 78 -12.10 22.37 10.69
CA LEU A 78 -12.60 23.72 10.40
C LEU A 78 -12.69 24.00 8.91
N SER A 79 -11.74 23.48 8.13
CA SER A 79 -11.65 23.76 6.68
C SER A 79 -12.42 22.76 5.80
N ILE A 80 -12.84 21.63 6.33
CA ILE A 80 -13.54 20.59 5.55
C ILE A 80 -14.85 21.09 4.92
N HIS A 81 -15.55 22.00 5.56
CA HIS A 81 -16.80 22.56 5.04
C HIS A 81 -16.64 23.20 3.67
N LYS A 82 -15.54 23.93 3.48
CA LYS A 82 -15.25 24.59 2.20
C LYS A 82 -14.96 23.57 1.10
N PHE A 83 -14.17 22.54 1.42
CA PHE A 83 -13.93 21.44 0.51
C PHE A 83 -15.25 20.76 0.10
N MET A 84 -16.06 20.36 1.07
CA MET A 84 -17.34 19.69 0.81
C MET A 84 -18.32 20.55 0.00
N SER A 85 -18.30 21.88 0.18
CA SER A 85 -19.12 22.78 -0.63
C SER A 85 -18.70 22.83 -2.10
N LEU A 86 -17.41 22.71 -2.38
CA LEU A 86 -16.89 22.71 -3.76
C LEU A 86 -17.18 21.41 -4.49
N VAL A 87 -17.00 20.27 -3.80
CA VAL A 87 -17.19 18.96 -4.42
C VAL A 87 -18.66 18.58 -4.62
N LYS A 88 -19.58 19.19 -3.88
CA LYS A 88 -21.02 18.92 -3.98
C LYS A 88 -21.59 19.18 -5.36
N ASP A 89 -21.05 20.18 -6.05
CA ASP A 89 -21.54 20.62 -7.36
C ASP A 89 -20.84 19.92 -8.54
N ILE A 90 -19.94 18.97 -8.27
CA ILE A 90 -19.26 18.21 -9.32
C ILE A 90 -20.16 17.08 -9.80
N PRO A 91 -20.50 17.00 -11.10
CA PRO A 91 -21.31 15.92 -11.62
C PRO A 91 -20.62 14.55 -11.49
N SER A 92 -21.39 13.51 -11.18
CA SER A 92 -20.89 12.12 -11.16
C SER A 92 -20.29 11.70 -12.50
N GLY A 93 -19.29 10.82 -12.47
CA GLY A 93 -18.65 10.26 -13.66
C GLY A 93 -17.59 11.16 -14.33
N ARG A 94 -17.24 12.30 -13.72
CA ARG A 94 -16.15 13.17 -14.19
C ARG A 94 -14.79 12.77 -13.59
N ASN A 95 -13.72 13.28 -14.21
CA ASN A 95 -12.39 13.18 -13.66
C ASN A 95 -12.18 14.27 -12.60
N LEU A 96 -11.68 13.88 -11.44
CA LEU A 96 -11.38 14.78 -10.33
C LEU A 96 -9.93 14.62 -9.90
N HIS A 97 -9.20 15.72 -9.80
CA HIS A 97 -7.85 15.77 -9.27
C HIS A 97 -7.81 16.64 -8.01
N ILE A 98 -7.44 16.06 -6.87
CA ILE A 98 -7.33 16.74 -5.59
C ILE A 98 -5.85 16.89 -5.25
N ASP A 99 -5.37 18.13 -5.19
CA ASP A 99 -3.98 18.46 -4.89
C ASP A 99 -3.86 19.01 -3.46
N LEU A 100 -3.15 18.27 -2.62
CA LEU A 100 -2.85 18.59 -1.23
C LEU A 100 -1.39 19.05 -1.03
N SER A 101 -0.64 19.30 -2.11
CA SER A 101 0.80 19.61 -2.05
C SER A 101 1.11 20.86 -1.20
N ASP A 102 0.21 21.84 -1.20
CA ASP A 102 0.38 23.12 -0.47
C ASP A 102 -0.28 23.12 0.92
N THR A 103 -0.69 21.95 1.45
CA THR A 103 -1.20 21.85 2.81
C THR A 103 -0.05 21.68 3.82
N ARG A 104 -0.15 22.36 4.96
CA ARG A 104 0.78 22.23 6.08
C ARG A 104 0.46 21.06 7.01
N LEU A 105 -0.83 20.79 7.14
CA LEU A 105 -1.34 19.76 8.02
C LEU A 105 -2.63 19.20 7.43
N VAL A 106 -2.78 17.87 7.48
CA VAL A 106 -4.02 17.17 7.13
C VAL A 106 -4.47 16.34 8.33
N GLY A 107 -5.56 16.79 8.97
CA GLY A 107 -6.12 16.17 10.17
C GLY A 107 -7.00 14.96 9.87
N LEU A 108 -7.25 14.13 10.89
CA LEU A 108 -8.07 12.91 10.79
C LEU A 108 -9.45 13.19 10.18
N THR A 109 -10.21 14.11 10.77
CA THR A 109 -11.59 14.42 10.31
C THR A 109 -11.62 14.88 8.85
N TYR A 110 -10.59 15.60 8.39
CA TYR A 110 -10.49 16.00 6.99
C TYR A 110 -10.25 14.77 6.09
N GLN A 111 -9.34 13.90 6.50
CA GLN A 111 -9.05 12.65 5.78
C GLN A 111 -10.27 11.73 5.71
N ASP A 112 -11.01 11.58 6.82
CA ASP A 112 -12.23 10.75 6.86
C ASP A 112 -13.24 11.22 5.82
N ASN A 113 -13.61 12.49 5.85
CA ASN A 113 -14.57 13.05 4.91
C ASN A 113 -14.06 13.02 3.46
N LEU A 114 -12.76 13.29 3.25
CA LEU A 114 -12.14 13.23 1.95
C LEU A 114 -12.21 11.83 1.35
N PHE A 115 -11.80 10.81 2.10
CA PHE A 115 -11.80 9.43 1.60
C PHE A 115 -13.21 8.87 1.44
N GLU A 116 -14.14 9.18 2.35
CA GLU A 116 -15.55 8.83 2.20
C GLU A 116 -16.14 9.44 0.92
N TYR A 117 -15.88 10.71 0.66
CA TYR A 117 -16.31 11.35 -0.58
C TYR A 117 -15.72 10.67 -1.81
N ILE A 118 -14.43 10.34 -1.80
CA ILE A 118 -13.75 9.70 -2.91
C ILE A 118 -14.33 8.31 -3.20
N ASP A 119 -14.58 7.53 -2.15
CA ASP A 119 -15.13 6.18 -2.29
C ASP A 119 -16.55 6.23 -2.87
N ASN A 120 -17.38 7.18 -2.39
CA ASN A 120 -18.71 7.41 -2.92
C ASN A 120 -18.66 7.88 -4.39
N TYR A 121 -17.81 8.84 -4.71
CA TYR A 121 -17.67 9.39 -6.07
C TYR A 121 -17.19 8.33 -7.08
N ARG A 122 -16.27 7.45 -6.66
CA ARG A 122 -15.83 6.30 -7.47
C ARG A 122 -16.93 5.27 -7.67
N SER A 123 -17.76 5.02 -6.65
CA SER A 123 -18.90 4.10 -6.76
C SER A 123 -19.96 4.59 -7.76
N GLU A 124 -20.03 5.92 -7.99
CA GLU A 124 -20.88 6.57 -8.98
C GLU A 124 -20.23 6.68 -10.37
N GLY A 125 -19.09 6.01 -10.59
CA GLY A 125 -18.40 5.96 -11.88
C GLY A 125 -17.41 7.11 -12.13
N GLY A 126 -17.12 7.94 -11.13
CA GLY A 126 -16.11 9.00 -11.22
C GLY A 126 -14.69 8.47 -11.06
N THR A 127 -13.71 9.19 -11.62
CA THR A 127 -12.29 8.92 -11.44
C THR A 127 -11.69 9.99 -10.53
N VAL A 128 -10.98 9.58 -9.48
CA VAL A 128 -10.33 10.50 -8.55
C VAL A 128 -8.85 10.19 -8.42
N ILE A 129 -8.02 11.22 -8.63
CA ILE A 129 -6.58 11.23 -8.38
C ILE A 129 -6.31 12.17 -7.21
N ILE A 130 -5.52 11.72 -6.24
CA ILE A 130 -5.02 12.55 -5.14
C ILE A 130 -3.53 12.73 -5.33
N SER A 131 -3.06 13.98 -5.23
CA SER A 131 -1.64 14.30 -5.25
C SER A 131 -1.24 15.12 -4.02
N GLY A 132 0.03 15.08 -3.67
CA GLY A 132 0.62 15.89 -2.61
C GLY A 132 0.40 15.40 -1.18
N ILE A 133 -0.52 14.47 -0.92
CA ILE A 133 -0.69 13.90 0.42
C ILE A 133 0.56 13.13 0.89
N ASP A 134 1.29 12.59 -0.05
CA ASP A 134 2.50 11.81 0.16
C ASP A 134 3.72 12.67 0.51
N ASN A 135 3.64 13.97 0.29
CA ASN A 135 4.64 14.94 0.72
C ASN A 135 4.59 15.24 2.23
N HIS A 136 3.69 14.57 2.95
CA HIS A 136 3.47 14.74 4.37
C HIS A 136 4.02 13.56 5.16
N VAL A 137 4.61 13.84 6.31
CA VAL A 137 4.99 12.82 7.29
C VAL A 137 3.79 12.50 8.16
N SER A 138 3.46 11.22 8.27
CA SER A 138 2.41 10.74 9.16
C SER A 138 2.93 10.67 10.60
N SER A 139 2.13 11.10 11.57
CA SER A 139 2.43 11.02 13.01
C SER A 139 2.50 9.58 13.53
N SER A 140 1.88 8.64 12.81
CA SER A 140 1.92 7.19 13.12
C SER A 140 1.77 6.36 11.85
N ASN A 141 1.86 5.03 11.98
CA ASN A 141 1.70 4.10 10.85
C ASN A 141 0.23 3.89 10.42
N HIS A 142 -0.72 4.57 11.04
CA HIS A 142 -2.13 4.45 10.65
C HIS A 142 -2.42 5.27 9.38
N ARG A 143 -3.26 4.72 8.48
CA ARG A 143 -3.63 5.37 7.20
C ARG A 143 -4.11 6.81 7.39
N LYS A 144 -4.97 7.04 8.38
CA LYS A 144 -5.60 8.32 8.70
C LYS A 144 -4.86 9.10 9.78
N ALA A 145 -3.62 8.71 10.12
CA ALA A 145 -2.81 9.48 11.06
C ALA A 145 -2.67 10.94 10.61
N LEU A 146 -2.54 11.83 11.58
CA LEU A 146 -2.28 13.24 11.32
C LEU A 146 -1.05 13.38 10.39
N LYS A 147 -1.20 14.09 9.29
CA LYS A 147 -0.15 14.31 8.29
C LYS A 147 0.35 15.74 8.36
N ILE A 148 1.65 15.91 8.35
CA ILE A 148 2.31 17.21 8.50
C ILE A 148 3.26 17.41 7.34
N SER A 149 3.12 18.52 6.60
CA SER A 149 4.07 18.91 5.57
C SER A 149 5.41 19.28 6.19
N LEU A 150 6.46 18.71 5.69
CA LEU A 150 7.80 19.18 5.98
C LEU A 150 8.09 20.41 5.11
N ASP A 151 8.43 21.52 5.77
CA ASP A 151 9.00 22.65 5.03
C ASP A 151 10.21 22.17 4.23
N ASN A 152 10.31 22.54 2.99
CA ASN A 152 11.21 22.18 1.89
C ASN A 152 12.71 21.96 2.21
N LYS A 153 13.09 21.53 3.39
CA LYS A 153 14.48 21.21 3.74
C LYS A 153 14.52 19.91 4.54
N GLN A 154 14.83 18.85 3.83
CA GLN A 154 15.13 17.49 4.31
C GLN A 154 13.88 16.70 4.74
N VAL A 155 13.41 15.85 3.84
CA VAL A 155 12.65 14.66 4.21
C VAL A 155 13.48 13.92 5.25
N GLN A 156 13.12 14.04 6.54
CA GLN A 156 13.75 13.23 7.57
C GLN A 156 13.27 11.81 7.34
N LEU A 157 14.15 11.01 6.76
CA LEU A 157 13.89 9.59 6.55
C LEU A 157 13.62 8.93 7.90
N SER A 158 12.63 8.08 7.95
CA SER A 158 12.46 7.19 9.10
C SER A 158 13.70 6.30 9.25
N PRO A 159 13.99 5.77 10.44
CA PRO A 159 15.13 4.85 10.63
C PRO A 159 15.12 3.66 9.66
N ARG A 160 13.94 3.22 9.24
CA ARG A 160 13.79 2.15 8.24
C ARG A 160 14.15 2.67 6.84
N GLN A 161 13.65 3.82 6.44
CA GLN A 161 13.96 4.44 5.14
C GLN A 161 15.45 4.76 5.00
N THR A 162 16.09 5.26 6.06
CA THR A 162 17.54 5.48 6.08
C THR A 162 18.29 4.19 5.80
N ARG A 163 17.91 3.07 6.44
CA ARG A 163 18.55 1.77 6.21
C ARG A 163 18.32 1.25 4.79
N LEU A 164 17.10 1.41 4.24
CA LEU A 164 16.82 1.04 2.85
C LEU A 164 17.61 1.88 1.86
N GLN A 165 17.76 3.18 2.14
CA GLN A 165 18.59 4.06 1.32
C GLN A 165 20.08 3.67 1.37
N THR A 166 20.60 3.33 2.57
CA THR A 166 21.97 2.82 2.73
C THR A 166 22.14 1.52 1.93
N LEU A 167 21.20 0.58 2.06
CA LEU A 167 21.22 -0.68 1.31
C LEU A 167 21.23 -0.43 -0.21
N ALA A 168 20.44 0.53 -0.68
CA ALA A 168 20.43 0.91 -2.09
C ALA A 168 21.79 1.47 -2.55
N GLN A 169 22.39 2.38 -1.77
CA GLN A 169 23.66 2.99 -2.10
C GLN A 169 24.81 1.97 -2.14
N GLU A 170 24.87 1.06 -1.15
CA GLU A 170 25.89 0.01 -1.06
C GLU A 170 25.85 -0.97 -2.25
N ASN A 171 24.65 -1.23 -2.78
CA ASN A 171 24.45 -2.22 -3.84
C ASN A 171 24.10 -1.59 -5.21
N LYS A 172 24.17 -0.29 -5.35
CA LYS A 172 23.85 0.46 -6.58
C LYS A 172 22.41 0.24 -7.07
N TYR A 173 21.48 0.04 -6.13
CA TYR A 173 20.04 0.00 -6.42
C TYR A 173 19.45 1.41 -6.40
N THR A 174 18.29 1.57 -7.01
CA THR A 174 17.51 2.80 -6.88
C THR A 174 16.59 2.70 -5.67
N PHE A 175 16.49 3.77 -4.89
CA PHE A 175 15.53 3.87 -3.77
C PHE A 175 14.64 5.07 -3.97
N ASP A 176 13.33 4.84 -4.01
CA ASP A 176 12.31 5.88 -4.09
C ASP A 176 11.32 5.73 -2.92
N ILE A 177 11.17 6.80 -2.15
CA ILE A 177 10.26 6.84 -1.00
C ILE A 177 8.80 6.84 -1.46
N LEU A 178 8.54 7.51 -2.57
CA LEU A 178 7.21 7.75 -3.14
C LEU A 178 7.23 7.46 -4.65
N PRO A 179 7.35 6.17 -5.03
CA PRO A 179 7.32 5.76 -6.43
C PRO A 179 5.98 6.10 -7.09
N ASP A 180 5.95 6.03 -8.41
CA ASP A 180 4.71 6.10 -9.16
C ASP A 180 3.65 5.16 -8.57
N GLN A 181 2.45 5.70 -8.36
CA GLN A 181 1.32 4.98 -7.76
C GLN A 181 0.57 4.11 -8.78
N ASP A 182 1.10 3.94 -10.00
CA ASP A 182 0.54 2.95 -10.92
C ASP A 182 0.70 1.54 -10.34
N THR A 183 -0.43 0.91 -10.08
CA THR A 183 -0.53 -0.43 -9.52
C THR A 183 -1.16 -1.43 -10.48
N GLN A 184 -1.31 -1.07 -11.77
CA GLN A 184 -1.98 -1.93 -12.75
C GLN A 184 -1.30 -3.30 -12.89
N GLU A 185 0.04 -3.35 -12.88
CA GLU A 185 0.78 -4.61 -12.95
C GLU A 185 0.55 -5.49 -11.71
N LEU A 186 0.48 -4.89 -10.51
CA LEU A 186 0.18 -5.62 -9.27
C LEU A 186 -1.24 -6.18 -9.26
N ARG A 187 -2.20 -5.45 -9.82
CA ARG A 187 -3.61 -5.90 -9.91
C ARG A 187 -3.82 -7.08 -10.84
N ARG A 188 -2.84 -7.44 -11.67
CA ARG A 188 -2.87 -8.63 -12.52
C ARG A 188 -2.56 -9.92 -11.76
N PHE A 189 -2.10 -9.83 -10.53
CA PHE A 189 -1.90 -10.97 -9.66
C PHE A 189 -3.21 -11.34 -8.95
N LYS A 190 -3.47 -12.63 -8.83
CA LYS A 190 -4.68 -13.16 -8.16
C LYS A 190 -4.74 -12.76 -6.70
N PHE A 191 -3.57 -12.64 -6.05
CA PHE A 191 -3.49 -12.14 -4.69
C PHE A 191 -4.19 -10.79 -4.52
N PHE A 192 -4.13 -9.90 -5.52
CA PHE A 192 -4.76 -8.57 -5.47
C PHE A 192 -6.14 -8.48 -6.13
N GLU A 193 -6.68 -9.57 -6.67
CA GLU A 193 -7.98 -9.54 -7.36
C GLU A 193 -9.13 -9.03 -6.47
N LEU A 194 -9.11 -9.43 -5.19
CA LEU A 194 -10.09 -9.02 -4.18
C LEU A 194 -9.50 -8.08 -3.11
N ARG A 195 -8.29 -7.59 -3.32
CA ARG A 195 -7.55 -6.74 -2.37
C ARG A 195 -7.17 -5.42 -3.02
N PRO A 196 -8.01 -4.39 -2.90
CA PRO A 196 -7.69 -3.06 -3.42
C PRO A 196 -6.37 -2.55 -2.85
N ILE A 197 -5.45 -2.19 -3.75
CA ILE A 197 -4.19 -1.56 -3.38
C ILE A 197 -4.45 -0.08 -3.15
N GLU A 198 -4.06 0.41 -1.98
CA GLU A 198 -4.21 1.81 -1.60
C GLU A 198 -2.97 2.64 -1.91
N ARG A 199 -1.79 2.06 -1.66
CA ARG A 199 -0.53 2.81 -1.74
C ARG A 199 0.66 1.89 -1.98
N LYS A 200 1.60 2.39 -2.80
CA LYS A 200 2.96 1.88 -2.99
C LYS A 200 3.96 2.88 -2.41
N SER A 201 4.95 2.43 -1.66
CA SER A 201 5.97 3.32 -1.03
C SER A 201 7.28 2.57 -0.78
N ASN A 202 8.34 3.32 -0.48
CA ASN A 202 9.66 2.78 -0.11
C ASN A 202 10.17 1.73 -1.11
N MET A 203 10.15 2.06 -2.39
CA MET A 203 10.53 1.14 -3.46
C MET A 203 12.04 1.08 -3.62
N LEU A 204 12.58 -0.12 -3.57
CA LEU A 204 13.90 -0.48 -4.07
C LEU A 204 13.73 -1.10 -5.45
N SER A 205 14.57 -0.73 -6.40
CA SER A 205 14.56 -1.33 -7.73
C SER A 205 15.97 -1.54 -8.26
N GLY A 206 16.11 -2.55 -9.09
CA GLY A 206 17.38 -2.91 -9.69
C GLY A 206 17.24 -4.00 -10.74
N ARG A 207 18.38 -4.58 -11.10
CA ARG A 207 18.49 -5.64 -12.09
C ARG A 207 19.41 -6.72 -11.55
N PHE A 208 19.04 -7.98 -11.72
CA PHE A 208 19.94 -9.11 -11.42
C PHE A 208 21.00 -9.22 -12.50
N GLU A 209 22.26 -9.14 -12.10
CA GLU A 209 23.39 -9.26 -13.04
C GLU A 209 23.47 -10.66 -13.67
N SER A 210 23.07 -11.68 -12.91
CA SER A 210 23.15 -13.08 -13.32
C SER A 210 22.15 -13.50 -14.40
N THR A 211 20.98 -12.85 -14.46
CA THR A 211 19.85 -13.27 -15.32
C THR A 211 19.23 -12.13 -16.11
N ASP A 212 19.71 -10.91 -15.89
CA ASP A 212 19.26 -9.71 -16.60
C ASP A 212 17.77 -9.36 -16.40
N ASN A 213 17.18 -9.80 -15.28
CA ASN A 213 15.79 -9.53 -14.92
C ASN A 213 15.67 -8.29 -14.05
N ASN A 214 14.74 -7.41 -14.40
CA ASN A 214 14.39 -6.27 -13.54
C ASN A 214 13.54 -6.73 -12.35
N TRP A 215 13.79 -6.13 -11.20
CA TRP A 215 13.05 -6.39 -9.98
C TRP A 215 12.70 -5.09 -9.24
N GLU A 216 11.62 -5.13 -8.49
CA GLU A 216 11.20 -4.09 -7.56
C GLU A 216 10.81 -4.72 -6.23
N ILE A 217 11.20 -4.10 -5.13
CA ILE A 217 10.70 -4.41 -3.78
C ILE A 217 10.06 -3.14 -3.23
N ALA A 218 8.78 -3.21 -2.87
CA ALA A 218 8.06 -2.06 -2.37
C ALA A 218 7.18 -2.41 -1.16
N ASP A 219 6.92 -1.42 -0.33
CA ASP A 219 5.90 -1.50 0.70
C ASP A 219 4.53 -1.19 0.09
N ILE A 220 3.62 -2.12 0.22
CA ILE A 220 2.27 -2.03 -0.32
C ILE A 220 1.27 -1.99 0.85
N ILE A 221 0.34 -1.05 0.77
CA ILE A 221 -0.84 -0.98 1.63
C ILE A 221 -2.03 -1.45 0.81
N PHE A 222 -2.76 -2.41 1.32
CA PHE A 222 -3.95 -2.95 0.67
C PHE A 222 -5.03 -3.29 1.70
N ASN A 223 -6.26 -3.36 1.23
CA ASN A 223 -7.42 -3.71 2.06
C ASN A 223 -7.91 -5.11 1.77
N GLU A 224 -8.54 -5.73 2.77
CA GLU A 224 -9.30 -6.95 2.62
C GLU A 224 -10.61 -6.87 3.38
N GLY A 225 -11.69 -7.33 2.77
CA GLY A 225 -13.04 -7.34 3.35
C GLY A 225 -14.02 -6.42 2.66
N ALA A 226 -15.29 -6.46 3.10
CA ALA A 226 -16.36 -5.58 2.61
C ALA A 226 -16.23 -4.18 3.22
N SER A 227 -16.73 -3.17 2.53
CA SER A 227 -16.56 -1.72 2.80
C SER A 227 -16.63 -1.27 4.27
N PHE A 228 -17.43 -1.91 5.11
CA PHE A 228 -17.58 -1.51 6.52
C PHE A 228 -16.67 -2.28 7.51
N THR A 229 -16.03 -3.36 7.05
CA THR A 229 -15.16 -4.22 7.87
C THR A 229 -13.81 -4.47 7.21
N ALA A 230 -13.42 -3.61 6.27
CA ALA A 230 -12.15 -3.76 5.58
C ALA A 230 -10.98 -3.62 6.55
N GLU A 231 -10.15 -4.64 6.63
CA GLU A 231 -8.87 -4.61 7.36
C GLU A 231 -7.78 -4.08 6.44
N VAL A 232 -6.92 -3.20 6.97
CA VAL A 232 -5.78 -2.62 6.26
C VAL A 232 -4.53 -3.43 6.54
N PHE A 233 -3.91 -3.91 5.49
CA PHE A 233 -2.68 -4.69 5.56
C PHE A 233 -1.48 -3.92 4.99
N TYR A 234 -0.33 -4.20 5.57
CA TYR A 234 0.96 -3.65 5.15
C TYR A 234 1.88 -4.82 4.82
N SER A 235 2.45 -4.85 3.63
CA SER A 235 3.41 -5.89 3.27
C SER A 235 4.53 -5.33 2.41
N THR A 236 5.73 -5.86 2.60
CA THR A 236 6.83 -5.64 1.66
C THR A 236 6.81 -6.77 0.65
N LEU A 237 6.59 -6.42 -0.61
CA LEU A 237 6.44 -7.34 -1.73
C LEU A 237 7.57 -7.12 -2.73
N MET A 238 7.97 -8.21 -3.38
CA MET A 238 8.90 -8.19 -4.49
C MET A 238 8.18 -8.56 -5.77
N THR A 239 8.40 -7.80 -6.83
CA THR A 239 8.01 -8.16 -8.19
C THR A 239 9.25 -8.35 -9.07
N ILE A 240 9.22 -9.35 -9.94
CA ILE A 240 10.30 -9.63 -10.90
C ILE A 240 9.68 -9.75 -12.27
N LYS A 241 10.17 -8.96 -13.23
CA LYS A 241 9.80 -9.11 -14.62
C LYS A 241 10.61 -10.25 -15.22
N ILE A 242 9.95 -11.28 -15.74
CA ILE A 242 10.59 -12.44 -16.33
C ILE A 242 10.75 -12.30 -17.84
N ASN A 243 11.88 -12.76 -18.37
CA ASN A 243 12.21 -12.64 -19.78
C ASN A 243 11.46 -13.63 -20.66
N ASN A 244 11.10 -14.79 -20.11
CA ASN A 244 10.36 -15.85 -20.80
C ASN A 244 9.03 -16.08 -20.11
N GLU A 245 7.97 -16.26 -20.85
CA GLU A 245 6.65 -16.54 -20.30
C GLU A 245 6.64 -17.95 -19.67
N ILE A 246 6.13 -18.04 -18.45
CA ILE A 246 6.00 -19.28 -17.68
C ILE A 246 4.53 -19.52 -17.30
N PRO A 247 4.15 -20.74 -16.88
CA PRO A 247 2.78 -20.99 -16.44
C PRO A 247 2.31 -20.02 -15.36
N LYS A 248 1.02 -19.70 -15.38
CA LYS A 248 0.39 -18.94 -14.32
C LYS A 248 0.09 -19.87 -13.16
N PHE A 249 0.64 -19.56 -12.01
CA PHE A 249 0.42 -20.34 -10.79
C PHE A 249 0.46 -19.42 -9.56
N MET A 250 -0.12 -19.90 -8.49
CA MET A 250 0.01 -19.33 -7.17
C MET A 250 0.42 -20.42 -6.20
N MET A 251 1.45 -20.18 -5.42
CA MET A 251 1.96 -21.09 -4.40
C MET A 251 2.05 -20.37 -3.07
N GLU A 252 1.45 -20.96 -2.06
CA GLU A 252 1.44 -20.42 -0.70
C GLU A 252 1.83 -21.49 0.32
N LYS A 253 2.43 -21.05 1.43
CA LYS A 253 2.77 -21.93 2.54
C LYS A 253 1.50 -22.40 3.25
N GLU A 254 1.36 -23.71 3.43
CA GLU A 254 0.23 -24.30 4.14
C GLU A 254 0.14 -23.84 5.61
N GLY A 255 -1.09 -23.70 6.13
CA GLY A 255 -1.36 -23.28 7.52
C GLY A 255 -1.57 -21.79 7.75
N PHE A 256 -1.36 -20.93 6.75
CA PHE A 256 -1.75 -19.50 6.83
C PHE A 256 -3.10 -19.23 6.15
N VAL A 257 -3.58 -20.19 5.45
CA VAL A 257 -4.61 -20.15 4.43
C VAL A 257 -6.03 -20.06 4.97
N GLU A 258 -6.28 -20.48 6.21
CA GLU A 258 -7.65 -20.73 6.70
C GLU A 258 -8.58 -19.50 6.75
N LYS A 259 -8.06 -18.29 6.78
CA LYS A 259 -8.91 -17.08 6.83
C LYS A 259 -8.91 -16.23 5.56
N LEU A 260 -7.79 -16.19 4.87
CA LEU A 260 -7.60 -15.34 3.68
C LEU A 260 -7.98 -16.07 2.39
N PHE A 261 -7.81 -17.37 2.39
CA PHE A 261 -7.76 -18.20 1.19
C PHE A 261 -9.11 -18.82 0.78
N ASP A 262 -9.95 -19.21 1.74
CA ASP A 262 -11.26 -19.80 1.46
C ASP A 262 -12.12 -18.88 0.55
N ARG A 263 -11.92 -17.56 0.65
CA ARG A 263 -12.59 -16.60 -0.20
C ARG A 263 -12.01 -16.53 -1.62
N VAL A 264 -10.69 -16.61 -1.76
CA VAL A 264 -10.03 -16.56 -3.08
C VAL A 264 -10.32 -17.85 -3.85
N MET A 265 -10.23 -19.02 -3.21
CA MET A 265 -10.54 -20.30 -3.82
C MET A 265 -11.97 -20.38 -4.38
N ALA A 266 -12.94 -19.85 -3.62
CA ALA A 266 -14.34 -19.85 -4.04
C ALA A 266 -14.58 -18.98 -5.30
N PHE A 267 -13.75 -17.98 -5.55
CA PHE A 267 -13.92 -17.04 -6.66
C PHE A 267 -13.04 -17.33 -7.89
N THR A 268 -11.84 -17.91 -7.71
CA THR A 268 -10.86 -18.03 -8.79
C THR A 268 -11.02 -19.28 -9.64
N GLY A 269 -11.74 -20.28 -9.16
CA GLY A 269 -11.87 -21.57 -9.84
C GLY A 269 -10.57 -22.39 -9.90
N TYR A 270 -9.52 -21.96 -9.23
CA TYR A 270 -8.25 -22.68 -9.17
C TYR A 270 -8.41 -23.97 -8.38
N LYS A 271 -7.72 -25.02 -8.85
CA LYS A 271 -7.66 -26.33 -8.18
C LYS A 271 -6.32 -26.50 -7.50
N ASP A 272 -6.31 -27.12 -6.34
CA ASP A 272 -5.09 -27.56 -5.68
C ASP A 272 -4.39 -28.63 -6.51
N ILE A 273 -3.08 -28.47 -6.67
CA ILE A 273 -2.23 -29.34 -7.49
C ILE A 273 -1.24 -30.08 -6.61
N ASP A 274 -1.65 -31.25 -6.11
CA ASP A 274 -0.83 -32.13 -5.30
C ASP A 274 0.15 -32.96 -6.11
N PHE A 275 1.39 -33.05 -5.60
CA PHE A 275 2.42 -33.94 -6.12
C PHE A 275 2.58 -35.18 -5.23
N LYS A 276 1.84 -36.25 -5.54
CA LYS A 276 1.81 -37.49 -4.72
C LYS A 276 3.20 -38.08 -4.42
N MET A 277 4.17 -37.89 -5.32
CA MET A 277 5.56 -38.36 -5.16
C MET A 277 6.42 -37.41 -4.30
N TYR A 278 5.98 -36.20 -4.07
CA TYR A 278 6.70 -35.13 -3.33
C TYR A 278 5.86 -34.65 -2.15
N THR A 279 5.59 -35.57 -1.23
CA THR A 279 4.72 -35.30 -0.08
C THR A 279 5.22 -34.18 0.83
N LYS A 280 6.56 -34.01 0.92
CA LYS A 280 7.16 -32.90 1.69
C LYS A 280 6.80 -31.55 1.08
N PHE A 281 6.80 -31.43 -0.24
CA PHE A 281 6.40 -30.22 -0.96
C PHE A 281 4.90 -29.96 -0.78
N SER A 282 4.05 -30.95 -1.08
CA SER A 282 2.58 -30.79 -0.99
C SER A 282 2.09 -30.56 0.43
N ASN A 283 2.78 -31.08 1.46
CA ASN A 283 2.49 -30.78 2.88
C ASN A 283 3.00 -29.39 3.32
N LYS A 284 3.86 -28.75 2.54
CA LYS A 284 4.45 -27.47 2.88
C LYS A 284 3.80 -26.32 2.12
N PHE A 285 3.35 -26.56 0.91
CA PHE A 285 2.80 -25.56 0.01
C PHE A 285 1.51 -26.02 -0.65
N LEU A 286 0.57 -25.11 -0.73
CA LEU A 286 -0.60 -25.19 -1.57
C LEU A 286 -0.21 -24.59 -2.94
N LEU A 287 -0.29 -25.37 -4.00
CA LEU A 287 0.01 -24.94 -5.36
C LEU A 287 -1.25 -24.97 -6.21
N MET A 288 -1.50 -23.90 -6.94
CA MET A 288 -2.71 -23.74 -7.74
C MET A 288 -2.43 -23.03 -9.06
N GLY A 289 -3.29 -23.20 -10.03
CA GLY A 289 -3.23 -22.46 -11.29
C GLY A 289 -4.28 -22.88 -12.31
N ASP A 290 -4.23 -22.24 -13.50
CA ASP A 290 -5.23 -22.40 -14.54
C ASP A 290 -5.08 -23.73 -15.31
N ASP A 291 -3.83 -24.13 -15.59
CA ASP A 291 -3.50 -25.32 -16.38
C ASP A 291 -2.66 -26.31 -15.56
N GLU A 292 -3.34 -27.30 -14.97
CA GLU A 292 -2.70 -28.31 -14.14
C GLU A 292 -1.62 -29.10 -14.91
N ALA A 293 -1.87 -29.44 -16.18
CA ALA A 293 -0.93 -30.23 -16.96
C ALA A 293 0.37 -29.46 -17.23
N MET A 294 0.24 -28.19 -17.61
CA MET A 294 1.37 -27.30 -17.85
C MET A 294 2.15 -27.05 -16.56
N ILE A 295 1.46 -26.83 -15.44
CA ILE A 295 2.09 -26.59 -14.14
C ILE A 295 2.83 -27.85 -13.68
N ARG A 296 2.25 -29.04 -13.81
CA ARG A 296 2.93 -30.31 -13.48
C ARG A 296 4.18 -30.54 -14.33
N ALA A 297 4.15 -30.17 -15.59
CA ALA A 297 5.33 -30.26 -16.46
C ALA A 297 6.42 -29.24 -16.07
N PHE A 298 6.01 -28.03 -15.67
CA PHE A 298 6.91 -26.96 -15.27
C PHE A 298 7.55 -27.17 -13.89
N PHE A 299 6.79 -27.71 -12.92
CA PHE A 299 7.31 -28.03 -11.58
C PHE A 299 8.11 -29.35 -11.62
N THR A 300 9.27 -29.30 -12.25
CA THR A 300 10.21 -30.40 -12.28
C THR A 300 10.70 -30.79 -10.88
N ARG A 301 11.31 -31.96 -10.74
CA ARG A 301 11.96 -32.39 -9.50
C ARG A 301 12.90 -31.32 -8.95
N ARG A 302 13.65 -30.68 -9.83
CA ARG A 302 14.59 -29.61 -9.46
C ARG A 302 13.90 -28.43 -8.76
N LEU A 303 12.84 -27.91 -9.37
CA LEU A 303 12.08 -26.77 -8.84
C LEU A 303 11.35 -27.13 -7.54
N ILE A 304 10.79 -28.33 -7.46
CA ILE A 304 10.14 -28.84 -6.25
C ILE A 304 11.16 -28.92 -5.10
N THR A 305 12.35 -29.50 -5.33
CA THR A 305 13.40 -29.60 -4.31
C THR A 305 13.87 -28.23 -3.87
N PHE A 306 14.03 -27.27 -4.80
CA PHE A 306 14.37 -25.89 -4.47
C PHE A 306 13.34 -25.30 -3.46
N PHE A 307 12.05 -25.41 -3.73
CA PHE A 307 11.03 -24.88 -2.82
C PHE A 307 10.95 -25.65 -1.48
N GLU A 308 11.22 -26.93 -1.47
CA GLU A 308 11.26 -27.71 -0.20
C GLU A 308 12.31 -27.19 0.78
N GLU A 309 13.40 -26.60 0.30
CA GLU A 309 14.50 -26.07 1.10
C GLU A 309 14.26 -24.61 1.52
N GLU A 310 13.45 -23.86 0.77
CA GLU A 310 13.23 -22.42 1.00
C GLU A 310 12.13 -22.14 2.03
N SER A 311 12.26 -21.01 2.72
CA SER A 311 11.28 -20.55 3.72
C SER A 311 10.46 -19.38 3.20
N ILE A 312 9.97 -19.49 1.97
CA ILE A 312 9.12 -18.46 1.37
C ILE A 312 7.65 -18.69 1.73
N PHE A 313 6.87 -17.63 1.66
CA PHE A 313 5.47 -17.64 2.05
C PHE A 313 4.53 -17.67 0.85
N HIS A 314 4.79 -16.81 -0.14
CA HIS A 314 3.97 -16.67 -1.34
C HIS A 314 4.85 -16.45 -2.56
N VAL A 315 4.55 -17.19 -3.62
CA VAL A 315 5.12 -17.00 -4.96
C VAL A 315 3.99 -17.14 -5.96
N GLU A 316 3.76 -16.11 -6.75
CA GLU A 316 2.74 -16.11 -7.78
C GLU A 316 3.32 -15.67 -9.13
N SER A 317 2.93 -16.36 -10.20
CA SER A 317 3.22 -16.01 -11.59
C SER A 317 1.95 -15.59 -12.30
N ASN A 318 1.99 -14.43 -12.97
CA ASN A 318 0.93 -14.02 -13.90
C ASN A 318 1.32 -14.31 -15.38
N GLY A 319 2.36 -15.10 -15.59
CA GLY A 319 2.92 -15.45 -16.90
C GLY A 319 4.17 -14.64 -17.28
N LYS A 320 4.19 -13.35 -16.94
CA LYS A 320 5.26 -12.40 -17.33
C LYS A 320 5.96 -11.76 -16.14
N ASN A 321 5.36 -11.81 -14.99
CA ASN A 321 5.90 -11.26 -13.76
C ASN A 321 5.69 -12.25 -12.61
N LEU A 322 6.60 -12.20 -11.64
CA LEU A 322 6.47 -12.89 -10.36
C LEU A 322 6.09 -11.90 -9.27
N LEU A 323 5.25 -12.31 -8.33
CA LEU A 323 4.98 -11.66 -7.07
C LEU A 323 5.47 -12.56 -5.94
N ILE A 324 6.30 -12.03 -5.05
CA ILE A 324 6.96 -12.80 -4.00
C ILE A 324 6.91 -12.02 -2.70
N PHE A 325 6.57 -12.67 -1.60
CA PHE A 325 6.73 -12.13 -0.26
C PHE A 325 6.85 -13.22 0.80
N SER A 326 7.51 -12.89 1.92
CA SER A 326 7.76 -13.84 3.00
C SER A 326 6.72 -13.79 4.11
N LYS A 327 5.92 -12.73 4.20
CA LYS A 327 4.85 -12.53 5.19
C LYS A 327 4.02 -11.29 4.86
N ILE A 328 2.79 -11.23 5.37
CA ILE A 328 1.96 -10.00 5.28
C ILE A 328 2.35 -9.06 6.43
N LYS A 329 3.51 -8.46 6.28
CA LYS A 329 4.09 -7.48 7.21
C LYS A 329 5.21 -6.70 6.52
N LEU A 330 5.47 -5.47 6.97
CA LEU A 330 6.64 -4.73 6.49
C LEU A 330 7.93 -5.48 6.87
N ALA A 331 8.77 -5.74 5.87
CA ALA A 331 10.04 -6.41 6.06
C ALA A 331 11.07 -5.49 6.71
N ARG A 332 11.89 -6.03 7.60
CA ARG A 332 13.11 -5.38 8.07
C ARG A 332 14.17 -5.40 6.95
N THR A 333 15.24 -4.67 7.13
CA THR A 333 16.30 -4.58 6.10
C THR A 333 16.94 -5.94 5.82
N ASP A 334 17.20 -6.75 6.86
CA ASP A 334 17.72 -8.11 6.73
C ASP A 334 16.73 -9.03 5.98
N GLU A 335 15.45 -8.91 6.27
CA GLU A 335 14.39 -9.66 5.58
C GLU A 335 14.24 -9.20 4.12
N THR A 336 14.45 -7.91 3.83
CA THR A 336 14.47 -7.38 2.45
C THR A 336 15.65 -7.96 1.66
N GLN A 337 16.84 -8.06 2.27
CA GLN A 337 18.00 -8.69 1.66
C GLN A 337 17.78 -10.19 1.39
N ASN A 338 17.17 -10.90 2.34
CA ASN A 338 16.83 -12.32 2.17
C ASN A 338 15.81 -12.52 1.05
N LEU A 339 14.81 -11.63 0.94
CA LEU A 339 13.82 -11.66 -0.13
C LEU A 339 14.48 -11.44 -1.51
N LEU A 340 15.44 -10.51 -1.60
CA LEU A 340 16.20 -10.24 -2.81
C LEU A 340 17.05 -11.45 -3.21
N ALA A 341 17.81 -12.02 -2.27
CA ALA A 341 18.62 -13.21 -2.51
C ALA A 341 17.77 -14.43 -2.93
N PHE A 342 16.59 -14.60 -2.32
CA PHE A 342 15.64 -15.63 -2.75
C PHE A 342 15.18 -15.39 -4.18
N GLY A 343 14.76 -14.15 -4.52
CA GLY A 343 14.28 -13.80 -5.86
C GLY A 343 15.33 -14.08 -6.95
N GLU A 344 16.58 -13.77 -6.69
CA GLU A 344 17.68 -14.04 -7.61
C GLU A 344 17.88 -15.55 -7.85
N ARG A 345 17.94 -16.35 -6.77
CA ARG A 345 18.04 -17.81 -6.89
C ARG A 345 16.83 -18.42 -7.61
N LEU A 346 15.62 -17.95 -7.30
CA LEU A 346 14.41 -18.40 -7.96
C LEU A 346 14.46 -18.16 -9.47
N ILE A 347 14.84 -16.96 -9.91
CA ILE A 347 14.95 -16.65 -11.34
C ILE A 347 16.00 -17.51 -12.04
N GLN A 348 17.12 -17.80 -11.38
CA GLN A 348 18.13 -18.72 -11.90
C GLN A 348 17.54 -20.12 -12.11
N GLU A 349 16.83 -20.67 -11.12
CA GLU A 349 16.19 -21.99 -11.22
C GLU A 349 15.10 -22.01 -12.30
N LEU A 350 14.24 -20.97 -12.37
CA LEU A 350 13.20 -20.87 -13.40
C LEU A 350 13.79 -20.77 -14.81
N THR A 351 14.92 -20.08 -14.97
CA THR A 351 15.61 -19.98 -16.27
C THR A 351 16.15 -21.34 -16.72
N ILE A 352 16.69 -22.13 -15.80
CA ILE A 352 17.18 -23.49 -16.10
C ILE A 352 16.00 -24.38 -16.48
N VAL A 353 14.95 -24.41 -15.67
CA VAL A 353 13.75 -25.23 -15.95
C VAL A 353 13.09 -24.84 -17.26
N TYR A 354 13.01 -23.54 -17.58
CA TYR A 354 12.48 -23.09 -18.87
C TYR A 354 13.33 -23.62 -20.05
N ASN A 355 14.66 -23.56 -19.95
CA ASN A 355 15.55 -24.03 -21.01
C ASN A 355 15.49 -25.55 -21.17
N GLU A 356 15.32 -26.31 -20.08
CA GLU A 356 15.13 -27.78 -20.12
C GLU A 356 13.79 -28.15 -20.77
N ASN A 357 12.75 -27.35 -20.60
CA ASN A 357 11.39 -27.59 -21.11
C ASN A 357 11.06 -26.85 -22.41
N LYS A 358 12.04 -26.23 -23.07
CA LYS A 358 11.89 -25.37 -24.26
C LYS A 358 11.41 -26.16 -25.51
N GLY A 359 10.38 -26.89 -25.44
CA GLY A 359 9.70 -27.65 -26.49
C GLY A 359 8.41 -28.28 -25.98
N LEU A 360 8.13 -28.11 -24.68
CA LEU A 360 6.96 -28.63 -23.99
C LEU A 360 6.01 -27.54 -23.48
N ILE A 361 6.49 -26.28 -23.46
CA ILE A 361 5.74 -25.07 -23.02
C ILE A 361 5.41 -24.19 -24.22
#